data_66263d70c18612f42a64750235c1cd8c
#
_entry.id   66263d70c18612f42a64750235c1cd8c
#
_cell.length_a   1.000
_cell.length_b   1.000
_cell.length_c   1.000
_cell.angle_alpha   90.00
_cell.angle_beta   90.00
_cell.angle_gamma   90.00
#
_symmetry.space_group_name_H-M   'P 1'
#
loop_
_entity.id
_entity.type
_entity.pdbx_description
1 polymer ?
#
loop_
_entity_poly.entity_id
_entity_poly.type
_entity_poly.pdbx_seq_one_letter_code
_entity_poly.pdbx_strand_id
1 'polypeptide(L)'
;SKDQTLNLIKKNINKKIKIISESDKGIYDAINKGIKQAEGEIISILHSDDTYYNNQTLLKVIKAFSYKNRDIVYGDLLYVSKNNLNKIIRYWKSNKFSDGIFLKGWSPPHPAFFIKKKIHDKFGFYSLKIGNSADIELMHRFLEVKKVNSNYINKTLIKMRYGGKSNKNLFEIIKQNIQILNFLKLKNPLKILRFVYYKIINRSLQIIKRSK
;
A
#
# COMPACT_ATOMS: atom_id res chain seq x y z
N SER A 1 8.66 -19.77 -3.73
CA SER A 1 8.88 -20.22 -2.33
C SER A 1 9.74 -21.45 -2.31
N LYS A 2 10.71 -21.52 -1.39
CA LYS A 2 11.57 -22.69 -1.16
C LYS A 2 11.05 -23.60 -0.04
N ASP A 3 9.86 -23.30 0.47
CA ASP A 3 9.17 -24.00 1.56
C ASP A 3 7.92 -24.73 1.04
N GLN A 4 7.11 -25.27 1.94
CA GLN A 4 5.91 -26.02 1.58
C GLN A 4 4.71 -25.17 1.14
N THR A 5 4.86 -23.83 0.99
CA THR A 5 3.77 -22.91 0.66
C THR A 5 3.02 -23.32 -0.60
N LEU A 6 3.72 -23.69 -1.68
CA LEU A 6 3.07 -24.11 -2.92
C LEU A 6 2.25 -25.38 -2.76
N ASN A 7 2.74 -26.35 -1.99
CA ASN A 7 2.03 -27.61 -1.74
C ASN A 7 0.76 -27.38 -0.93
N LEU A 8 0.85 -26.50 0.09
CA LEU A 8 -0.31 -26.12 0.92
C LEU A 8 -1.36 -25.37 0.10
N ILE A 9 -0.93 -24.43 -0.75
CA ILE A 9 -1.86 -23.70 -1.62
C ILE A 9 -2.55 -24.69 -2.58
N LYS A 10 -1.81 -25.56 -3.27
CA LYS A 10 -2.38 -26.54 -4.22
C LYS A 10 -3.40 -27.47 -3.59
N LYS A 11 -3.24 -27.83 -2.31
CA LYS A 11 -4.20 -28.67 -1.58
C LYS A 11 -5.51 -27.93 -1.25
N ASN A 12 -5.48 -26.61 -1.12
CA ASN A 12 -6.61 -25.79 -0.68
C ASN A 12 -7.19 -24.90 -1.80
N ILE A 13 -6.75 -25.08 -3.05
CA ILE A 13 -7.15 -24.24 -4.17
C ILE A 13 -8.51 -24.66 -4.72
N ASN A 14 -9.32 -23.68 -5.08
CA ASN A 14 -10.50 -23.88 -5.93
C ASN A 14 -10.22 -23.38 -7.36
N LYS A 15 -11.09 -23.72 -8.30
CA LYS A 15 -10.93 -23.38 -9.74
C LYS A 15 -10.83 -21.87 -10.03
N LYS A 16 -11.14 -20.98 -9.07
CA LYS A 16 -11.11 -19.53 -9.24
C LYS A 16 -9.76 -18.89 -8.88
N ILE A 17 -8.81 -19.68 -8.35
CA ILE A 17 -7.51 -19.18 -7.92
C ILE A 17 -6.45 -19.54 -8.97
N LYS A 18 -5.79 -18.52 -9.53
CA LYS A 18 -4.66 -18.67 -10.44
C LYS A 18 -3.35 -18.58 -9.64
N ILE A 19 -2.51 -19.59 -9.73
CA ILE A 19 -1.18 -19.60 -9.09
C ILE A 19 -0.14 -19.27 -10.15
N ILE A 20 0.73 -18.29 -9.85
CA ILE A 20 1.91 -17.97 -10.62
C ILE A 20 3.12 -18.20 -9.72
N SER A 21 3.98 -19.16 -10.11
CA SER A 21 5.18 -19.50 -9.35
C SER A 21 6.37 -19.52 -10.29
N GLU A 22 7.08 -18.41 -10.32
CA GLU A 22 8.28 -18.22 -11.14
C GLU A 22 9.30 -17.35 -10.39
N SER A 23 10.50 -17.22 -10.92
CA SER A 23 11.52 -16.32 -10.37
C SER A 23 11.13 -14.87 -10.62
N ASP A 24 11.46 -14.00 -9.68
CA ASP A 24 11.24 -12.56 -9.78
C ASP A 24 12.48 -11.76 -9.34
N LYS A 25 12.53 -10.50 -9.77
CA LYS A 25 13.58 -9.51 -9.41
C LYS A 25 13.21 -8.72 -8.15
N GLY A 26 12.39 -9.28 -7.28
CA GLY A 26 11.91 -8.70 -6.04
C GLY A 26 10.40 -8.50 -6.02
N ILE A 27 9.89 -8.01 -4.86
CA ILE A 27 8.45 -7.95 -4.57
C ILE A 27 7.65 -7.19 -5.63
N TYR A 28 8.15 -6.08 -6.14
CA TYR A 28 7.42 -5.27 -7.12
C TYR A 28 7.40 -5.89 -8.52
N ASP A 29 8.39 -6.72 -8.86
CA ASP A 29 8.36 -7.51 -10.09
C ASP A 29 7.27 -8.60 -10.01
N ALA A 30 7.21 -9.31 -8.89
CA ALA A 30 6.14 -10.28 -8.63
C ALA A 30 4.74 -9.62 -8.66
N ILE A 31 4.58 -8.46 -8.02
CA ILE A 31 3.33 -7.70 -8.04
C ILE A 31 2.96 -7.28 -9.46
N ASN A 32 3.90 -6.75 -10.24
CA ASN A 32 3.68 -6.34 -11.62
C ASN A 32 3.21 -7.51 -12.51
N LYS A 33 3.82 -8.68 -12.34
CA LYS A 33 3.39 -9.90 -13.03
C LYS A 33 1.97 -10.31 -12.65
N GLY A 34 1.66 -10.25 -11.34
CA GLY A 34 0.31 -10.52 -10.84
C GLY A 34 -0.73 -9.56 -11.40
N ILE A 35 -0.45 -8.26 -11.46
CA ILE A 35 -1.35 -7.25 -12.03
C ILE A 35 -1.61 -7.51 -13.53
N LYS A 36 -0.57 -7.82 -14.29
CA LYS A 36 -0.69 -8.13 -15.73
C LYS A 36 -1.58 -9.35 -15.98
N GLN A 37 -1.51 -10.33 -15.11
CA GLN A 37 -2.27 -11.58 -15.21
C GLN A 37 -3.68 -11.49 -14.61
N ALA A 38 -3.96 -10.44 -13.84
CA ALA A 38 -5.26 -10.25 -13.23
C ALA A 38 -6.33 -9.89 -14.29
N GLU A 39 -7.50 -10.52 -14.19
CA GLU A 39 -8.63 -10.33 -15.10
C GLU A 39 -9.71 -9.40 -14.49
N GLY A 40 -9.63 -9.15 -13.18
CA GLY A 40 -10.58 -8.30 -12.46
C GLY A 40 -10.42 -6.81 -12.80
N GLU A 41 -11.52 -6.07 -12.76
CA GLU A 41 -11.53 -4.63 -12.99
C GLU A 41 -10.77 -3.85 -11.92
N ILE A 42 -10.79 -4.34 -10.66
CA ILE A 42 -10.16 -3.68 -9.51
C ILE A 42 -9.00 -4.54 -9.02
N ILE A 43 -7.83 -3.92 -8.90
CA ILE A 43 -6.63 -4.53 -8.34
C ILE A 43 -6.51 -4.18 -6.86
N SER A 44 -6.24 -5.19 -6.05
CA SER A 44 -5.89 -5.09 -4.64
C SER A 44 -4.67 -5.95 -4.35
N ILE A 45 -3.73 -5.42 -3.59
CA ILE A 45 -2.54 -6.15 -3.17
C ILE A 45 -2.73 -6.57 -1.71
N LEU A 46 -2.82 -7.88 -1.48
CA LEU A 46 -2.87 -8.47 -0.13
C LEU A 46 -1.61 -9.32 0.05
N HIS A 47 -0.74 -8.91 0.99
CA HIS A 47 0.47 -9.68 1.30
C HIS A 47 0.12 -10.91 2.16
N SER A 48 1.02 -11.89 2.18
CA SER A 48 0.81 -13.17 2.87
C SER A 48 0.47 -13.03 4.36
N ASP A 49 0.95 -11.96 4.99
CA ASP A 49 0.74 -11.70 6.43
C ASP A 49 -0.48 -10.81 6.71
N ASP A 50 -1.13 -10.30 5.66
CA ASP A 50 -2.24 -9.35 5.77
C ASP A 50 -3.59 -10.05 5.68
N THR A 51 -4.62 -9.41 6.26
CA THR A 51 -6.01 -9.84 6.13
C THR A 51 -6.90 -8.63 5.88
N TYR A 52 -8.02 -8.85 5.18
CA TYR A 52 -9.09 -7.85 5.20
C TYR A 52 -9.60 -7.64 6.61
N TYR A 53 -10.00 -6.41 6.93
CA TYR A 53 -10.47 -6.06 8.27
C TYR A 53 -11.64 -6.93 8.72
N ASN A 54 -12.60 -7.17 7.83
CA ASN A 54 -13.72 -8.08 8.02
C ASN A 54 -14.30 -8.50 6.66
N ASN A 55 -15.30 -9.37 6.68
CA ASN A 55 -16.00 -9.90 5.49
C ASN A 55 -16.75 -8.84 4.68
N GLN A 56 -17.05 -7.67 5.24
CA GLN A 56 -17.72 -6.56 4.55
C GLN A 56 -16.74 -5.60 3.84
N THR A 57 -15.43 -5.81 4.00
CA THR A 57 -14.42 -4.87 3.48
C THR A 57 -14.52 -4.70 1.98
N LEU A 58 -14.53 -5.80 1.21
CA LEU A 58 -14.60 -5.74 -0.25
C LEU A 58 -15.91 -5.11 -0.74
N LEU A 59 -17.04 -5.41 -0.10
CA LEU A 59 -18.32 -4.80 -0.45
C LEU A 59 -18.28 -3.28 -0.26
N LYS A 60 -17.68 -2.78 0.84
CA LYS A 60 -17.52 -1.35 1.07
C LYS A 60 -16.63 -0.68 0.01
N VAL A 61 -15.55 -1.36 -0.39
CA VAL A 61 -14.66 -0.88 -1.44
C VAL A 61 -15.39 -0.80 -2.78
N ILE A 62 -16.11 -1.86 -3.18
CA ILE A 62 -16.88 -1.89 -4.44
C ILE A 62 -17.92 -0.75 -4.47
N LYS A 63 -18.71 -0.57 -3.40
CA LYS A 63 -19.66 0.54 -3.27
C LYS A 63 -18.99 1.90 -3.42
N ALA A 64 -17.77 2.06 -2.88
CA ALA A 64 -17.03 3.31 -2.96
C ALA A 64 -16.49 3.61 -4.37
N PHE A 65 -16.19 2.60 -5.18
CA PHE A 65 -15.86 2.76 -6.60
C PHE A 65 -17.06 3.24 -7.41
N SER A 66 -18.25 2.69 -7.16
CA SER A 66 -19.48 3.07 -7.84
C SER A 66 -19.89 4.51 -7.52
N TYR A 67 -19.53 5.02 -6.33
CA TYR A 67 -19.84 6.39 -5.95
C TYR A 67 -19.01 7.39 -6.75
N LYS A 68 -19.64 8.20 -7.59
CA LYS A 68 -19.00 9.22 -8.46
C LYS A 68 -17.91 8.65 -9.38
N ASN A 69 -18.05 7.41 -9.82
CA ASN A 69 -17.16 6.74 -10.79
C ASN A 69 -15.66 6.93 -10.45
N ARG A 70 -15.24 6.48 -9.28
CA ARG A 70 -13.85 6.61 -8.84
C ARG A 70 -12.95 5.56 -9.51
N ASP A 71 -11.70 5.92 -9.73
CA ASP A 71 -10.68 5.02 -10.30
C ASP A 71 -9.69 4.51 -9.25
N ILE A 72 -9.63 5.17 -8.09
CA ILE A 72 -8.87 4.77 -6.91
C ILE A 72 -9.74 4.89 -5.67
N VAL A 73 -9.70 3.87 -4.81
CA VAL A 73 -10.33 3.87 -3.48
C VAL A 73 -9.29 3.44 -2.46
N TYR A 74 -9.19 4.15 -1.35
CA TYR A 74 -8.28 3.76 -0.26
C TYR A 74 -8.89 4.06 1.10
N GLY A 75 -8.36 3.42 2.13
CA GLY A 75 -8.83 3.56 3.50
C GLY A 75 -7.71 3.45 4.51
N ASP A 76 -8.09 3.13 5.74
CA ASP A 76 -7.19 3.00 6.88
C ASP A 76 -6.66 1.58 7.01
N LEU A 77 -5.55 1.44 7.76
CA LEU A 77 -4.89 0.17 8.04
C LEU A 77 -4.59 0.04 9.54
N LEU A 78 -4.81 -1.13 10.10
CA LEU A 78 -4.36 -1.48 11.43
C LEU A 78 -3.10 -2.36 11.37
N TYR A 79 -2.06 -1.97 12.11
CA TYR A 79 -1.00 -2.89 12.47
C TYR A 79 -1.43 -3.69 13.70
N VAL A 80 -1.39 -5.00 13.58
CA VAL A 80 -1.75 -5.93 14.65
C VAL A 80 -0.57 -6.79 15.08
N SER A 81 -0.62 -7.37 16.25
CA SER A 81 0.42 -8.28 16.73
C SER A 81 0.57 -9.49 15.79
N LYS A 82 1.80 -9.97 15.65
CA LYS A 82 2.12 -11.16 14.84
C LYS A 82 1.29 -12.38 15.27
N ASN A 83 1.11 -12.55 16.59
CA ASN A 83 0.47 -13.74 17.18
C ASN A 83 -0.98 -13.49 17.59
N ASN A 84 -1.49 -12.25 17.53
CA ASN A 84 -2.86 -11.92 17.94
C ASN A 84 -3.42 -10.78 17.09
N LEU A 85 -4.32 -11.14 16.16
CA LEU A 85 -4.96 -10.18 15.24
C LEU A 85 -5.89 -9.16 15.92
N ASN A 86 -6.26 -9.39 17.19
CA ASN A 86 -7.09 -8.47 17.96
C ASN A 86 -6.25 -7.46 18.76
N LYS A 87 -4.93 -7.72 18.93
CA LYS A 87 -4.02 -6.81 19.62
C LYS A 87 -3.50 -5.76 18.64
N ILE A 88 -4.10 -4.56 18.68
CA ILE A 88 -3.71 -3.42 17.85
C ILE A 88 -2.41 -2.84 18.40
N ILE A 89 -1.42 -2.66 17.51
CA ILE A 89 -0.11 -2.05 17.80
C ILE A 89 -0.10 -0.59 17.32
N ARG A 90 -0.64 -0.33 16.12
CA ARG A 90 -0.63 0.99 15.50
C ARG A 90 -1.84 1.15 14.58
N TYR A 91 -2.46 2.32 14.58
CA TYR A 91 -3.52 2.68 13.65
C TYR A 91 -3.00 3.66 12.61
N TRP A 92 -2.91 3.24 11.36
CA TRP A 92 -2.59 4.11 10.24
C TRP A 92 -3.89 4.68 9.67
N LYS A 93 -4.33 5.77 10.28
CA LYS A 93 -5.43 6.57 9.77
C LYS A 93 -4.93 7.38 8.58
N SER A 94 -5.60 7.24 7.43
CA SER A 94 -5.35 8.03 6.24
C SER A 94 -6.20 9.31 6.24
N ASN A 95 -6.10 10.09 5.17
CA ASN A 95 -6.87 11.31 4.97
C ASN A 95 -7.28 11.42 3.50
N LYS A 96 -8.22 12.30 3.18
CA LYS A 96 -8.49 12.66 1.79
C LYS A 96 -7.22 13.22 1.14
N PHE A 97 -6.96 12.83 -0.10
CA PHE A 97 -5.89 13.39 -0.89
C PHE A 97 -6.13 14.90 -1.11
N SER A 98 -5.07 15.67 -1.02
CA SER A 98 -4.99 17.06 -1.45
C SER A 98 -3.62 17.32 -2.07
N ASP A 99 -3.56 18.25 -3.01
CA ASP A 99 -2.33 18.58 -3.72
C ASP A 99 -1.19 18.97 -2.76
N GLY A 100 0.00 18.47 -3.04
CA GLY A 100 1.18 18.71 -2.22
C GLY A 100 1.26 17.95 -0.91
N ILE A 101 0.30 17.08 -0.58
CA ILE A 101 0.28 16.35 0.70
C ILE A 101 1.46 15.36 0.82
N PHE A 102 1.95 14.81 -0.30
CA PHE A 102 3.13 13.95 -0.32
C PHE A 102 4.40 14.70 0.14
N LEU A 103 4.50 16.01 -0.12
CA LEU A 103 5.59 16.85 0.36
C LEU A 103 5.56 17.07 1.89
N LYS A 104 4.46 16.70 2.53
CA LYS A 104 4.30 16.65 3.99
C LYS A 104 4.48 15.23 4.54
N GLY A 105 5.21 14.37 3.84
CA GLY A 105 5.51 13.01 4.29
C GLY A 105 4.30 12.10 4.44
N TRP A 106 3.17 12.46 3.86
CA TRP A 106 1.96 11.63 3.86
C TRP A 106 1.96 10.68 2.66
N SER A 107 1.40 9.51 2.86
CA SER A 107 0.95 8.60 1.82
C SER A 107 -0.21 7.75 2.36
N PRO A 108 -1.14 7.27 1.52
CA PRO A 108 -2.09 6.26 1.97
C PRO A 108 -1.38 4.94 2.26
N PRO A 109 -1.95 4.07 3.11
CA PRO A 109 -1.38 2.75 3.33
C PRO A 109 -1.54 1.88 2.08
N HIS A 110 -0.41 1.41 1.53
CA HIS A 110 -0.38 0.66 0.28
C HIS A 110 -1.30 -0.58 0.25
N PRO A 111 -1.36 -1.46 1.30
CA PRO A 111 -2.26 -2.60 1.28
C PRO A 111 -3.76 -2.23 1.28
N ALA A 112 -4.09 -1.02 1.74
CA ALA A 112 -5.46 -0.50 1.74
C ALA A 112 -5.76 0.42 0.53
N PHE A 113 -4.99 0.30 -0.55
CA PHE A 113 -5.08 1.11 -1.76
C PHE A 113 -5.53 0.25 -2.94
N PHE A 114 -6.76 0.48 -3.40
CA PHE A 114 -7.43 -0.28 -4.46
C PHE A 114 -7.48 0.57 -5.73
N ILE A 115 -7.18 -0.03 -6.88
CA ILE A 115 -7.00 0.69 -8.15
C ILE A 115 -7.73 -0.04 -9.26
N LYS A 116 -8.46 0.66 -10.13
CA LYS A 116 -8.94 0.05 -11.37
C LYS A 116 -7.77 -0.35 -12.26
N LYS A 117 -7.80 -1.56 -12.81
CA LYS A 117 -6.71 -2.11 -13.65
C LYS A 117 -6.35 -1.18 -14.80
N LYS A 118 -7.34 -0.54 -15.45
CA LYS A 118 -7.12 0.43 -16.53
C LYS A 118 -6.15 1.58 -16.15
N ILE A 119 -6.01 1.91 -14.86
CA ILE A 119 -5.09 2.96 -14.40
C ILE A 119 -3.64 2.47 -14.46
N HIS A 120 -3.39 1.20 -14.11
CA HIS A 120 -2.08 0.58 -14.33
C HIS A 120 -1.75 0.49 -15.81
N ASP A 121 -2.70 0.08 -16.64
CA ASP A 121 -2.51 -0.05 -18.08
C ASP A 121 -2.21 1.33 -18.72
N LYS A 122 -2.87 2.39 -18.25
CA LYS A 122 -2.70 3.74 -18.76
C LYS A 122 -1.44 4.46 -18.27
N PHE A 123 -1.11 4.32 -16.98
CA PHE A 123 -0.07 5.13 -16.33
C PHE A 123 1.11 4.32 -15.81
N GLY A 124 1.13 3.00 -16.06
CA GLY A 124 2.24 2.11 -15.75
C GLY A 124 2.15 1.43 -14.40
N PHE A 125 3.06 0.50 -14.21
CA PHE A 125 3.16 -0.41 -13.08
C PHE A 125 4.15 0.13 -12.03
N TYR A 126 4.49 -0.68 -11.02
CA TYR A 126 5.52 -0.35 -10.03
C TYR A 126 6.90 -0.26 -10.69
N SER A 127 7.63 0.79 -10.38
CA SER A 127 8.99 1.00 -10.92
C SER A 127 9.98 0.08 -10.20
N LEU A 128 10.66 -0.78 -10.96
CA LEU A 128 11.71 -1.65 -10.42
C LEU A 128 13.00 -0.88 -10.09
N LYS A 129 13.15 0.34 -10.63
CA LYS A 129 14.34 1.18 -10.42
C LYS A 129 14.33 1.92 -9.08
N ILE A 130 13.16 2.12 -8.49
CA ILE A 130 13.01 2.92 -7.25
C ILE A 130 13.30 2.09 -5.99
N GLY A 131 13.24 0.75 -6.09
CA GLY A 131 13.47 -0.13 -4.95
C GLY A 131 12.31 -0.12 -3.96
N ASN A 132 12.62 -0.08 -2.65
CA ASN A 132 11.63 -0.32 -1.58
C ASN A 132 10.55 0.77 -1.42
N SER A 133 10.65 1.88 -2.15
CA SER A 133 9.66 2.99 -2.12
C SER A 133 8.80 3.07 -3.38
N ALA A 134 8.77 2.01 -4.20
CA ALA A 134 8.02 2.00 -5.45
C ALA A 134 6.50 2.07 -5.25
N ASP A 135 5.99 1.63 -4.09
CA ASP A 135 4.60 1.81 -3.67
C ASP A 135 4.24 3.29 -3.46
N ILE A 136 5.09 4.02 -2.75
CA ILE A 136 4.87 5.46 -2.50
C ILE A 136 5.00 6.25 -3.82
N GLU A 137 5.98 5.89 -4.67
CA GLU A 137 6.13 6.49 -5.99
C GLU A 137 4.89 6.29 -6.85
N LEU A 138 4.37 5.07 -6.93
CA LEU A 138 3.17 4.76 -7.70
C LEU A 138 1.96 5.55 -7.21
N MET A 139 1.74 5.60 -5.89
CA MET A 139 0.64 6.37 -5.30
C MET A 139 0.79 7.87 -5.55
N HIS A 140 2.01 8.41 -5.42
CA HIS A 140 2.31 9.80 -5.77
C HIS A 140 2.07 10.07 -7.25
N ARG A 141 2.57 9.21 -8.13
CA ARG A 141 2.39 9.35 -9.59
C ARG A 141 0.92 9.34 -9.96
N PHE A 142 0.10 8.45 -9.41
CA PHE A 142 -1.32 8.38 -9.74
C PHE A 142 -2.11 9.54 -9.14
N LEU A 143 -1.92 9.85 -7.86
CA LEU A 143 -2.71 10.88 -7.18
C LEU A 143 -2.22 12.30 -7.50
N GLU A 144 -0.91 12.55 -7.36
CA GLU A 144 -0.34 13.90 -7.43
C GLU A 144 -0.04 14.31 -8.88
N VAL A 145 0.61 13.42 -9.66
CA VAL A 145 1.10 13.76 -11.00
C VAL A 145 0.01 13.55 -12.06
N LYS A 146 -0.70 12.43 -12.01
CA LYS A 146 -1.74 12.06 -12.99
C LYS A 146 -3.14 12.49 -12.57
N LYS A 147 -3.29 13.02 -11.36
CA LYS A 147 -4.57 13.53 -10.82
C LYS A 147 -5.72 12.53 -10.97
N VAL A 148 -5.42 11.25 -10.78
CA VAL A 148 -6.41 10.18 -10.89
C VAL A 148 -7.50 10.39 -9.84
N ASN A 149 -8.75 10.26 -10.26
CA ASN A 149 -9.92 10.48 -9.42
C ASN A 149 -9.98 9.43 -8.29
N SER A 150 -9.87 9.90 -7.05
CA SER A 150 -9.75 9.02 -5.88
C SER A 150 -10.84 9.28 -4.82
N ASN A 151 -11.10 8.27 -4.00
CA ASN A 151 -11.99 8.34 -2.86
C ASN A 151 -11.33 7.75 -1.62
N TYR A 152 -11.27 8.53 -0.55
CA TYR A 152 -10.88 8.05 0.77
C TYR A 152 -12.11 7.56 1.52
N ILE A 153 -12.08 6.32 1.97
CA ILE A 153 -13.09 5.77 2.89
C ILE A 153 -12.53 5.86 4.31
N ASN A 154 -13.19 6.61 5.18
CA ASN A 154 -12.82 6.69 6.59
C ASN A 154 -13.23 5.40 7.34
N LYS A 155 -12.65 4.29 6.91
CA LYS A 155 -12.85 2.94 7.46
C LYS A 155 -11.54 2.16 7.39
N THR A 156 -11.31 1.31 8.39
CA THR A 156 -10.25 0.32 8.33
C THR A 156 -10.58 -0.74 7.28
N LEU A 157 -9.65 -0.99 6.37
CA LEU A 157 -9.82 -1.97 5.30
C LEU A 157 -8.92 -3.19 5.51
N ILE A 158 -7.74 -3.00 6.08
CA ILE A 158 -6.71 -4.05 6.20
C ILE A 158 -6.20 -4.14 7.64
N LYS A 159 -5.95 -5.36 8.08
CA LYS A 159 -5.11 -5.69 9.24
C LYS A 159 -3.77 -6.23 8.74
N MET A 160 -2.68 -5.56 9.06
CA MET A 160 -1.33 -5.94 8.70
C MET A 160 -0.56 -6.42 9.94
N ARG A 161 0.08 -7.58 9.87
CA ARG A 161 0.91 -8.07 10.98
C ARG A 161 2.17 -7.23 11.13
N TYR A 162 2.46 -6.84 12.38
CA TYR A 162 3.65 -6.07 12.69
C TYR A 162 4.90 -6.94 12.60
N GLY A 163 5.99 -6.42 12.01
CA GLY A 163 7.28 -7.12 11.96
C GLY A 163 7.76 -7.54 10.56
N GLY A 164 7.16 -7.03 9.50
CA GLY A 164 7.60 -7.27 8.12
C GLY A 164 8.99 -6.70 7.80
N LYS A 165 9.56 -7.10 6.67
CA LYS A 165 10.93 -6.76 6.20
C LYS A 165 11.28 -5.27 6.24
N SER A 166 10.33 -4.40 5.93
CA SER A 166 10.56 -2.95 5.76
C SER A 166 10.87 -2.19 7.06
N ASN A 167 10.66 -2.79 8.24
CA ASN A 167 10.85 -2.12 9.53
C ASN A 167 12.04 -2.65 10.35
N LYS A 168 12.85 -3.54 9.79
CA LYS A 168 13.86 -4.27 10.56
C LYS A 168 15.21 -3.56 10.69
N ASN A 169 15.52 -2.59 9.82
CA ASN A 169 16.86 -1.99 9.79
C ASN A 169 16.78 -0.49 9.56
N LEU A 170 17.48 0.28 10.40
CA LEU A 170 17.58 1.75 10.29
C LEU A 170 18.13 2.19 8.91
N PHE A 171 19.10 1.44 8.39
CA PHE A 171 19.69 1.69 7.08
C PHE A 171 18.64 1.62 5.93
N GLU A 172 17.77 0.63 5.97
CA GLU A 172 16.69 0.51 4.98
C GLU A 172 15.69 1.66 5.08
N ILE A 173 15.40 2.13 6.29
CA ILE A 173 14.53 3.30 6.51
C ILE A 173 15.15 4.57 5.92
N ILE A 174 16.45 4.79 6.13
CA ILE A 174 17.19 5.91 5.57
C ILE A 174 17.19 5.84 4.03
N LYS A 175 17.54 4.67 3.48
CA LYS A 175 17.54 4.41 2.04
C LYS A 175 16.17 4.70 1.39
N GLN A 176 15.09 4.23 2.02
CA GLN A 176 13.72 4.54 1.58
C GLN A 176 13.44 6.05 1.57
N ASN A 177 13.85 6.77 2.62
CA ASN A 177 13.66 8.22 2.69
C ASN A 177 14.41 8.94 1.58
N ILE A 178 15.65 8.56 1.30
CA ILE A 178 16.44 9.11 0.20
C ILE A 178 15.74 8.86 -1.15
N GLN A 179 15.23 7.65 -1.38
CA GLN A 179 14.47 7.33 -2.59
C GLN A 179 13.23 8.21 -2.74
N ILE A 180 12.50 8.45 -1.63
CA ILE A 180 11.31 9.32 -1.62
C ILE A 180 11.70 10.76 -1.96
N LEU A 181 12.74 11.31 -1.32
CA LEU A 181 13.23 12.67 -1.60
C LEU A 181 13.63 12.85 -3.06
N ASN A 182 14.27 11.83 -3.64
CA ASN A 182 14.72 11.85 -5.04
C ASN A 182 13.55 11.92 -6.03
N PHE A 183 12.53 11.04 -5.90
CA PHE A 183 11.41 11.10 -6.86
C PHE A 183 10.48 12.30 -6.60
N LEU A 184 10.41 12.83 -5.37
CA LEU A 184 9.73 14.09 -5.05
C LEU A 184 10.55 15.33 -5.50
N LYS A 185 11.78 15.13 -5.99
CA LYS A 185 12.72 16.21 -6.40
C LYS A 185 12.98 17.23 -5.29
N LEU A 186 12.97 16.79 -4.03
CA LEU A 186 13.24 17.64 -2.88
C LEU A 186 14.76 17.82 -2.70
N LYS A 187 15.30 18.94 -3.18
CA LYS A 187 16.74 19.30 -3.08
C LYS A 187 17.02 20.38 -2.03
N ASN A 188 16.04 21.25 -1.75
CA ASN A 188 16.20 22.36 -0.80
C ASN A 188 16.25 21.82 0.64
N PRO A 189 17.28 22.13 1.46
CA PRO A 189 17.44 21.63 2.82
C PRO A 189 16.24 21.93 3.73
N LEU A 190 15.67 23.14 3.65
CA LEU A 190 14.49 23.52 4.46
C LEU A 190 13.25 22.69 4.09
N LYS A 191 13.05 22.40 2.80
CA LYS A 191 11.94 21.53 2.35
C LYS A 191 12.15 20.09 2.80
N ILE A 192 13.39 19.59 2.81
CA ILE A 192 13.76 18.27 3.33
C ILE A 192 13.48 18.21 4.82
N LEU A 193 13.94 19.19 5.59
CA LEU A 193 13.69 19.25 7.04
C LEU A 193 12.19 19.26 7.36
N ARG A 194 11.42 20.05 6.62
CA ARG A 194 9.96 20.11 6.75
C ARG A 194 9.29 18.76 6.43
N PHE A 195 9.72 18.08 5.38
CA PHE A 195 9.24 16.74 5.01
C PHE A 195 9.50 15.74 6.14
N VAL A 196 10.74 15.69 6.67
CA VAL A 196 11.12 14.77 7.76
C VAL A 196 10.30 15.09 9.02
N TYR A 197 10.17 16.34 9.40
CA TYR A 197 9.37 16.79 10.55
C TYR A 197 7.92 16.30 10.47
N TYR A 198 7.23 16.57 9.36
CA TYR A 198 5.85 16.11 9.18
C TYR A 198 5.73 14.60 9.14
N LYS A 199 6.71 13.90 8.55
CA LYS A 199 6.72 12.43 8.51
C LYS A 199 6.83 11.82 9.89
N ILE A 200 7.66 12.40 10.77
CA ILE A 200 7.78 11.98 12.17
C ILE A 200 6.47 12.23 12.92
N ILE A 201 5.87 13.43 12.80
CA ILE A 201 4.59 13.74 13.43
C ILE A 201 3.49 12.77 12.97
N ASN A 202 3.34 12.58 11.65
CA ASN A 202 2.34 11.66 11.11
C ASN A 202 2.51 10.25 11.68
N ARG A 203 3.75 9.79 11.83
CA ARG A 203 4.04 8.45 12.38
C ARG A 203 3.75 8.36 13.89
N SER A 204 4.06 9.39 14.66
CA SER A 204 3.78 9.46 16.09
C SER A 204 2.28 9.48 16.37
N LEU A 205 1.52 10.26 15.62
CA LEU A 205 0.05 10.32 15.73
C LEU A 205 -0.63 8.98 15.43
N GLN A 206 -0.03 8.13 14.59
CA GLN A 206 -0.54 6.79 14.31
C GLN A 206 -0.37 5.81 15.49
N ILE A 207 0.60 6.05 16.38
CA ILE A 207 0.85 5.24 17.57
C ILE A 207 -0.08 5.68 18.71
N ILE A 208 -0.29 6.99 18.87
CA ILE A 208 -1.10 7.58 19.94
C ILE A 208 -2.60 7.31 19.75
N LYS A 209 -3.08 7.31 18.52
CA LYS A 209 -4.49 7.00 18.19
C LYS A 209 -4.75 5.48 18.22
N ARG A 210 -4.37 4.82 19.30
CA ARG A 210 -4.90 3.50 19.63
C ARG A 210 -6.41 3.68 19.78
N SER A 211 -7.17 3.03 18.90
CA SER A 211 -8.62 3.08 18.79
C SER A 211 -9.36 3.29 20.12
N LYS A 212 -10.24 4.27 20.16
CA LYS A 212 -11.48 4.13 20.93
C LYS A 212 -12.35 3.06 20.30
#